data_885369c4e3a7f1db7b855eaad0c44ef7
#
_entry.id   885369c4e3a7f1db7b855eaad0c44ef7
#
_cell.length_a   1.000
_cell.length_b   1.000
_cell.length_c   1.000
_cell.angle_alpha   90.00
_cell.angle_beta   90.00
_cell.angle_gamma   90.00
#
_symmetry.space_group_name_H-M   'P 1'
#
loop_
_entity.id
_entity.type
_entity.pdbx_description
1 polymer ?
#
loop_
_entity_poly.entity_id
_entity_poly.type
_entity_poly.pdbx_seq_one_letter_code
_entity_poly.pdbx_strand_id
1 'polypeptide(L)'
;MNTTERKIVTVIQVRRGSSRLPDKVFRPLSGKSLFVRQVERVLASKLSGTVVVATTMNPADDLVWEVCQQEGLECFRGHGEDLLDRHYQAALKYGADIVIKIPGDCPLIDPAVIDTVIGWYLENADKHDYVSNLHPATYPDGNDVEIMSLQVIEDAWKNASRPFEREHTTPYIWERPEQFRIGNVVMEGGVDYSMTHRLTIDYEEDYQFIKAVWEELYPVNPLFGTAEILALMERRPDIYTINRSLAGVNWYRNHLGELKTVAAEQTKFAAGDVKDTGVLTAIALKVREHIIRMSAGGGCFIGASLSCVELMVYLYACHLRRRKQEEVGVQTDDPLRDFLFLSKGHDVPALYGTFVEMGMLDVSRLGNHLSTSDNIYWHPNRNIPGVEFHSGSLGHLPAVAAGVALDCKLRGGNNRVIVITGDGELNEGSVWETILVANAYKLDNLTIVVDRNQFQANIRTEDLIPLEPLADKFRAFGCSVQRIDGHNFMQLQQAFGNSGGDKVNVIIADTVRGKGLPSIEARADRWFCAFTAEEVTQLLQELHGNQNALIESETLVVR
;
A
#
# COMPACT_ATOMS: atom_id res chain seq x y z
N MET A 1 -37.11 23.69 29.66
CA MET A 1 -35.87 24.29 29.13
C MET A 1 -36.01 24.33 27.63
N ASN A 2 -35.94 25.50 27.01
CA ASN A 2 -36.05 25.61 25.56
C ASN A 2 -34.99 24.75 24.88
N THR A 3 -35.39 23.67 24.23
CA THR A 3 -34.58 22.96 23.27
C THR A 3 -34.46 23.84 22.03
N THR A 4 -33.52 24.77 22.03
CA THR A 4 -33.05 25.38 20.78
C THR A 4 -32.59 24.22 19.91
N GLU A 5 -33.27 24.05 18.78
CA GLU A 5 -32.96 23.00 17.81
C GLU A 5 -31.50 23.21 17.33
N ARG A 6 -30.59 22.29 17.68
CA ARG A 6 -29.15 22.41 17.33
C ARG A 6 -29.01 22.41 15.82
N LYS A 7 -28.33 23.40 15.27
CA LYS A 7 -28.12 23.51 13.83
C LYS A 7 -27.03 22.54 13.36
N ILE A 8 -27.40 21.60 12.52
CA ILE A 8 -26.51 20.61 11.92
C ILE A 8 -26.04 21.11 10.56
N VAL A 9 -24.74 21.06 10.30
CA VAL A 9 -24.13 21.36 9.01
C VAL A 9 -23.25 20.21 8.57
N THR A 10 -23.58 19.64 7.41
CA THR A 10 -22.78 18.58 6.76
C THR A 10 -21.86 19.20 5.72
N VAL A 11 -20.56 19.01 5.87
CA VAL A 11 -19.53 19.54 4.98
C VAL A 11 -18.98 18.41 4.11
N ILE A 12 -19.10 18.55 2.80
CA ILE A 12 -18.54 17.64 1.79
C ILE A 12 -17.39 18.35 1.09
N GLN A 13 -16.17 17.86 1.25
CA GLN A 13 -15.01 18.47 0.59
C GLN A 13 -14.90 18.03 -0.87
N VAL A 14 -14.80 18.97 -1.79
CA VAL A 14 -14.66 18.68 -3.23
C VAL A 14 -13.57 19.55 -3.83
N ARG A 15 -12.58 18.92 -4.49
CA ARG A 15 -11.55 19.63 -5.29
C ARG A 15 -11.13 18.80 -6.50
N ARG A 16 -10.61 19.45 -7.54
CA ARG A 16 -10.15 18.80 -8.78
C ARG A 16 -8.79 18.13 -8.66
N GLY A 17 -7.94 18.59 -7.77
CA GLY A 17 -6.53 18.21 -7.66
C GLY A 17 -6.31 16.80 -7.09
N SER A 18 -6.76 15.76 -7.80
CA SER A 18 -6.39 14.37 -7.50
C SER A 18 -5.19 13.95 -8.36
N SER A 19 -4.11 13.48 -7.73
CA SER A 19 -2.91 13.02 -8.46
C SER A 19 -3.07 11.62 -9.06
N ARG A 20 -3.87 10.76 -8.43
CA ARG A 20 -4.10 9.36 -8.85
C ARG A 20 -5.17 9.23 -9.94
N LEU A 21 -6.22 10.00 -9.84
CA LEU A 21 -7.31 10.04 -10.81
C LEU A 21 -7.69 11.51 -11.04
N PRO A 22 -7.07 12.20 -12.01
CA PRO A 22 -7.37 13.59 -12.31
C PRO A 22 -8.85 13.81 -12.61
N ASP A 23 -9.39 14.92 -12.09
CA ASP A 23 -10.79 15.30 -12.27
C ASP A 23 -11.84 14.23 -11.84
N LYS A 24 -11.47 13.34 -10.91
CA LYS A 24 -12.36 12.24 -10.47
C LYS A 24 -13.77 12.70 -10.10
N VAL A 25 -13.87 13.88 -9.49
CA VAL A 25 -15.15 14.45 -9.01
C VAL A 25 -16.10 14.84 -10.15
N PHE A 26 -15.58 15.10 -11.36
CA PHE A 26 -16.36 15.43 -12.55
C PHE A 26 -16.63 14.24 -13.47
N ARG A 27 -16.12 13.05 -13.16
CA ARG A 27 -16.45 11.85 -13.93
C ARG A 27 -17.95 11.66 -14.04
N PRO A 28 -18.48 11.34 -15.25
CA PRO A 28 -19.92 11.23 -15.48
C PRO A 28 -20.51 10.00 -14.77
N LEU A 29 -21.65 10.19 -14.12
CA LEU A 29 -22.41 9.14 -13.44
C LEU A 29 -23.91 9.36 -13.67
N SER A 30 -24.51 8.56 -14.55
CA SER A 30 -25.95 8.65 -14.91
C SER A 30 -26.42 10.07 -15.22
N GLY A 31 -25.71 10.76 -16.12
CA GLY A 31 -26.09 12.09 -16.62
C GLY A 31 -25.68 13.31 -15.80
N LYS A 32 -25.06 13.11 -14.62
CA LYS A 32 -24.48 14.17 -13.80
C LYS A 32 -23.02 13.87 -13.45
N SER A 33 -22.32 14.83 -12.85
CA SER A 33 -20.99 14.58 -12.30
C SER A 33 -21.07 13.75 -11.02
N LEU A 34 -20.02 12.99 -10.75
CA LEU A 34 -19.93 12.11 -9.60
C LEU A 34 -20.18 12.83 -8.27
N PHE A 35 -19.58 14.03 -8.06
CA PHE A 35 -19.78 14.77 -6.81
C PHE A 35 -21.23 15.26 -6.65
N VAL A 36 -21.91 15.65 -7.72
CA VAL A 36 -23.33 16.04 -7.66
C VAL A 36 -24.17 14.84 -7.25
N ARG A 37 -23.90 13.64 -7.81
CA ARG A 37 -24.58 12.41 -7.38
C ARG A 37 -24.33 12.06 -5.91
N GLN A 38 -23.11 12.26 -5.43
CA GLN A 38 -22.81 12.09 -4.01
C GLN A 38 -23.60 13.09 -3.14
N VAL A 39 -23.63 14.36 -3.52
CA VAL A 39 -24.38 15.39 -2.77
C VAL A 39 -25.88 15.09 -2.74
N GLU A 40 -26.46 14.62 -3.86
CA GLU A 40 -27.87 14.17 -3.91
C GLU A 40 -28.16 13.07 -2.88
N ARG A 41 -27.23 12.10 -2.71
CA ARG A 41 -27.36 11.03 -1.72
C ARG A 41 -27.27 11.56 -0.30
N VAL A 42 -26.35 12.48 -0.02
CA VAL A 42 -26.24 13.12 1.31
C VAL A 42 -27.48 13.96 1.63
N LEU A 43 -28.02 14.69 0.64
CA LEU A 43 -29.29 15.44 0.79
C LEU A 43 -30.51 14.54 1.02
N ALA A 44 -30.47 13.27 0.63
CA ALA A 44 -31.52 12.30 0.89
C ALA A 44 -31.54 11.76 2.34
N SER A 45 -30.47 12.00 3.13
CA SER A 45 -30.45 11.77 4.58
C SER A 45 -31.43 12.72 5.27
N LYS A 46 -32.16 12.21 6.26
CA LYS A 46 -33.17 12.99 7.02
C LYS A 46 -32.54 13.87 8.10
N LEU A 47 -31.31 13.55 8.52
CA LEU A 47 -30.64 14.17 9.65
C LEU A 47 -29.43 15.00 9.24
N SER A 48 -29.04 15.03 7.95
CA SER A 48 -27.85 15.74 7.46
C SER A 48 -27.86 17.27 7.64
N GLY A 49 -28.99 17.87 7.95
CA GLY A 49 -29.12 19.31 8.15
C GLY A 49 -28.81 20.13 6.89
N THR A 50 -28.06 21.21 7.05
CA THR A 50 -27.60 22.01 5.91
C THR A 50 -26.38 21.34 5.28
N VAL A 51 -26.51 20.90 4.02
CA VAL A 51 -25.41 20.26 3.27
C VAL A 51 -24.64 21.31 2.48
N VAL A 52 -23.32 21.40 2.70
CA VAL A 52 -22.44 22.41 2.10
C VAL A 52 -21.28 21.72 1.37
N VAL A 53 -21.12 22.03 0.10
CA VAL A 53 -19.92 21.65 -0.67
C VAL A 53 -18.79 22.61 -0.34
N ALA A 54 -17.70 22.11 0.23
CA ALA A 54 -16.53 22.92 0.57
C ALA A 54 -15.41 22.73 -0.45
N THR A 55 -15.16 23.74 -1.29
CA THR A 55 -14.12 23.75 -2.31
C THR A 55 -13.02 24.78 -2.00
N THR A 56 -12.03 24.91 -2.88
CA THR A 56 -10.89 25.80 -2.64
C THR A 56 -11.03 27.15 -3.33
N MET A 57 -10.15 28.08 -2.96
CA MET A 57 -9.98 29.35 -3.66
C MET A 57 -9.11 29.22 -4.92
N ASN A 58 -8.60 28.03 -5.23
CA ASN A 58 -7.80 27.80 -6.43
C ASN A 58 -8.67 28.01 -7.69
N PRO A 59 -8.20 28.75 -8.71
CA PRO A 59 -8.93 28.91 -9.97
C PRO A 59 -9.29 27.59 -10.68
N ALA A 60 -8.50 26.53 -10.49
CA ALA A 60 -8.83 25.20 -11.00
C ALA A 60 -10.18 24.66 -10.45
N ASP A 61 -10.59 25.11 -9.26
CA ASP A 61 -11.82 24.68 -8.59
C ASP A 61 -13.02 25.62 -8.84
N ASP A 62 -12.87 26.67 -9.69
CA ASP A 62 -13.97 27.56 -10.06
C ASP A 62 -15.14 26.78 -10.67
N LEU A 63 -14.83 25.74 -11.44
CA LEU A 63 -15.84 24.84 -12.03
C LEU A 63 -16.70 24.13 -10.96
N VAL A 64 -16.14 23.79 -9.79
CA VAL A 64 -16.92 23.20 -8.68
C VAL A 64 -17.94 24.21 -8.19
N TRP A 65 -17.51 25.47 -8.01
CA TRP A 65 -18.40 26.56 -7.62
C TRP A 65 -19.52 26.79 -8.65
N GLU A 66 -19.17 26.87 -9.94
CA GLU A 66 -20.13 27.07 -11.02
C GLU A 66 -21.20 25.97 -11.07
N VAL A 67 -20.78 24.70 -10.96
CA VAL A 67 -21.71 23.56 -10.93
C VAL A 67 -22.61 23.61 -9.69
N CYS A 68 -22.08 23.97 -8.53
CA CYS A 68 -22.91 24.15 -7.33
C CYS A 68 -23.98 25.23 -7.54
N GLN A 69 -23.64 26.37 -8.20
CA GLN A 69 -24.64 27.40 -8.52
C GLN A 69 -25.71 26.90 -9.50
N GLN A 70 -25.31 26.14 -10.52
CA GLN A 70 -26.23 25.56 -11.51
C GLN A 70 -27.19 24.54 -10.90
N GLU A 71 -26.70 23.71 -9.99
CA GLU A 71 -27.49 22.66 -9.32
C GLU A 71 -28.21 23.16 -8.05
N GLY A 72 -28.06 24.44 -7.68
CA GLY A 72 -28.69 25.04 -6.49
C GLY A 72 -28.14 24.50 -5.17
N LEU A 73 -26.87 24.11 -5.13
CA LEU A 73 -26.19 23.57 -3.95
C LEU A 73 -25.49 24.67 -3.15
N GLU A 74 -25.57 24.58 -1.83
CA GLU A 74 -24.79 25.44 -0.96
C GLU A 74 -23.29 25.17 -1.12
N CYS A 75 -22.49 26.23 -1.31
CA CYS A 75 -21.08 26.10 -1.56
C CYS A 75 -20.25 27.10 -0.75
N PHE A 76 -19.13 26.63 -0.22
CA PHE A 76 -18.13 27.40 0.49
C PHE A 76 -16.78 27.30 -0.21
N ARG A 77 -16.06 28.41 -0.34
CA ARG A 77 -14.69 28.46 -0.86
C ARG A 77 -13.73 28.82 0.27
N GLY A 78 -12.71 27.97 0.50
CA GLY A 78 -11.77 28.14 1.61
C GLY A 78 -10.34 27.78 1.24
N HIS A 79 -9.52 27.47 2.25
CA HIS A 79 -8.09 27.20 2.09
C HIS A 79 -7.82 26.04 1.11
N GLY A 80 -6.76 26.17 0.29
CA GLY A 80 -6.44 25.20 -0.76
C GLY A 80 -5.99 23.84 -0.23
N GLU A 81 -5.10 23.83 0.76
CA GLU A 81 -4.44 22.63 1.28
C GLU A 81 -4.91 22.24 2.69
N ASP A 82 -5.24 23.22 3.52
CA ASP A 82 -5.70 23.00 4.89
C ASP A 82 -7.19 22.63 4.92
N LEU A 83 -7.48 21.35 4.95
CA LEU A 83 -8.85 20.82 4.98
C LEU A 83 -9.52 21.06 6.34
N LEU A 84 -8.78 21.03 7.43
CA LEU A 84 -9.31 21.32 8.76
C LEU A 84 -9.81 22.77 8.85
N ASP A 85 -9.01 23.72 8.36
CA ASP A 85 -9.44 25.13 8.27
C ASP A 85 -10.69 25.26 7.40
N ARG A 86 -10.71 24.63 6.23
CA ARG A 86 -11.85 24.70 5.30
C ARG A 86 -13.13 24.17 5.93
N HIS A 87 -13.08 23.06 6.66
CA HIS A 87 -14.26 22.51 7.36
C HIS A 87 -14.72 23.43 8.49
N TYR A 88 -13.79 23.92 9.31
CA TYR A 88 -14.12 24.83 10.41
C TYR A 88 -14.74 26.13 9.92
N GLN A 89 -14.14 26.79 8.91
CA GLN A 89 -14.64 28.03 8.36
C GLN A 89 -16.00 27.86 7.66
N ALA A 90 -16.22 26.74 6.96
CA ALA A 90 -17.51 26.40 6.39
C ALA A 90 -18.57 26.24 7.50
N ALA A 91 -18.29 25.45 8.52
CA ALA A 91 -19.18 25.25 9.65
C ALA A 91 -19.53 26.56 10.36
N LEU A 92 -18.54 27.41 10.60
CA LEU A 92 -18.71 28.73 11.23
C LEU A 92 -19.60 29.65 10.37
N LYS A 93 -19.33 29.73 9.05
CA LYS A 93 -20.11 30.56 8.12
C LYS A 93 -21.58 30.16 8.09
N TYR A 94 -21.89 28.88 8.14
CA TYR A 94 -23.26 28.38 8.12
C TYR A 94 -23.88 28.27 9.52
N GLY A 95 -23.20 28.72 10.57
CA GLY A 95 -23.69 28.80 11.95
C GLY A 95 -23.99 27.44 12.56
N ALA A 96 -23.09 26.45 12.36
CA ALA A 96 -23.24 25.10 12.89
C ALA A 96 -23.12 25.08 14.42
N ASP A 97 -23.93 24.28 15.08
CA ASP A 97 -23.70 23.78 16.44
C ASP A 97 -23.03 22.40 16.39
N ILE A 98 -23.40 21.63 15.37
CA ILE A 98 -22.89 20.27 15.10
C ILE A 98 -22.37 20.22 13.66
N VAL A 99 -21.20 19.66 13.49
CA VAL A 99 -20.50 19.53 12.20
C VAL A 99 -20.41 18.06 11.83
N ILE A 100 -20.83 17.75 10.62
CA ILE A 100 -20.66 16.42 10.02
C ILE A 100 -19.66 16.56 8.88
N LYS A 101 -18.64 15.72 8.89
CA LYS A 101 -17.68 15.57 7.80
C LYS A 101 -18.01 14.34 6.98
N ILE A 102 -18.16 14.51 5.68
CA ILE A 102 -18.25 13.43 4.69
C ILE A 102 -17.17 13.66 3.64
N PRO A 103 -16.28 12.69 3.35
CA PRO A 103 -15.29 12.82 2.28
C PRO A 103 -15.96 13.00 0.91
N GLY A 104 -15.33 13.74 0.00
CA GLY A 104 -15.89 14.04 -1.33
C GLY A 104 -15.64 12.96 -2.38
N ASP A 105 -15.24 11.77 -1.97
CA ASP A 105 -14.93 10.61 -2.81
C ASP A 105 -15.74 9.35 -2.44
N CYS A 106 -16.92 9.57 -1.83
CA CYS A 106 -17.84 8.52 -1.41
C CYS A 106 -19.16 8.53 -2.22
N PRO A 107 -19.14 8.32 -3.55
CA PRO A 107 -20.33 8.49 -4.40
C PRO A 107 -21.42 7.45 -4.18
N LEU A 108 -21.10 6.38 -3.47
CA LEU A 108 -22.04 5.30 -3.10
C LEU A 108 -22.48 5.40 -1.64
N ILE A 109 -22.17 6.50 -0.92
CA ILE A 109 -22.53 6.68 0.48
C ILE A 109 -24.04 6.46 0.69
N ASP A 110 -24.39 5.71 1.74
CA ASP A 110 -25.78 5.35 2.03
C ASP A 110 -26.44 6.40 2.94
N PRO A 111 -27.55 7.03 2.51
CA PRO A 111 -28.30 7.97 3.36
C PRO A 111 -28.75 7.38 4.71
N ALA A 112 -29.06 6.08 4.74
CA ALA A 112 -29.45 5.42 5.98
C ALA A 112 -28.27 5.25 6.96
N VAL A 113 -27.05 5.02 6.46
CA VAL A 113 -25.84 4.99 7.29
C VAL A 113 -25.56 6.38 7.87
N ILE A 114 -25.73 7.44 7.07
CA ILE A 114 -25.61 8.82 7.55
C ILE A 114 -26.59 9.05 8.71
N ASP A 115 -27.86 8.72 8.53
CA ASP A 115 -28.90 8.89 9.56
C ASP A 115 -28.59 8.05 10.81
N THR A 116 -28.05 6.84 10.66
CA THR A 116 -27.67 5.97 11.78
C THR A 116 -26.58 6.60 12.64
N VAL A 117 -25.50 7.09 12.02
CA VAL A 117 -24.39 7.71 12.77
C VAL A 117 -24.81 9.01 13.44
N ILE A 118 -25.58 9.86 12.74
CA ILE A 118 -26.08 11.11 13.30
C ILE A 118 -27.05 10.82 14.45
N GLY A 119 -28.00 9.92 14.26
CA GLY A 119 -28.98 9.55 15.29
C GLY A 119 -28.28 9.04 16.57
N TRP A 120 -27.29 8.17 16.40
CA TRP A 120 -26.53 7.65 17.52
C TRP A 120 -25.78 8.76 18.28
N TYR A 121 -25.14 9.71 17.55
CA TYR A 121 -24.49 10.87 18.19
C TYR A 121 -25.50 11.73 18.95
N LEU A 122 -26.66 12.05 18.35
CA LEU A 122 -27.67 12.91 19.00
C LEU A 122 -28.19 12.30 20.32
N GLU A 123 -28.33 10.97 20.37
CA GLU A 123 -28.73 10.23 21.56
C GLU A 123 -27.64 10.16 22.65
N ASN A 124 -26.38 10.30 22.27
CA ASN A 124 -25.22 10.12 23.13
C ASN A 124 -24.30 11.35 23.20
N ALA A 125 -24.75 12.53 22.77
CA ALA A 125 -23.94 13.75 22.67
C ALA A 125 -23.44 14.29 24.01
N ASP A 126 -24.04 13.85 25.13
CA ASP A 126 -23.57 14.14 26.50
C ASP A 126 -22.38 13.29 26.92
N LYS A 127 -22.15 12.15 26.24
CA LYS A 127 -21.09 11.18 26.55
C LYS A 127 -19.92 11.23 25.58
N HIS A 128 -20.10 11.75 24.37
CA HIS A 128 -19.11 11.72 23.31
C HIS A 128 -18.90 13.10 22.70
N ASP A 129 -17.65 13.44 22.48
CA ASP A 129 -17.23 14.69 21.83
C ASP A 129 -17.13 14.52 20.31
N TYR A 130 -16.78 13.31 19.88
CA TYR A 130 -16.66 12.89 18.49
C TYR A 130 -17.21 11.47 18.31
N VAL A 131 -17.92 11.25 17.21
CA VAL A 131 -18.43 9.94 16.81
C VAL A 131 -18.15 9.71 15.34
N SER A 132 -17.79 8.50 14.99
CA SER A 132 -17.66 8.08 13.59
C SER A 132 -18.09 6.62 13.41
N ASN A 133 -18.04 6.12 12.20
CA ASN A 133 -18.12 4.70 11.88
C ASN A 133 -16.77 4.15 11.36
N LEU A 134 -15.65 4.81 11.73
CA LEU A 134 -14.32 4.56 11.19
C LEU A 134 -13.30 4.02 12.22
N HIS A 135 -13.57 4.12 13.52
CA HIS A 135 -12.59 3.82 14.55
C HIS A 135 -13.12 2.87 15.64
N PRO A 136 -13.14 1.53 15.38
CA PRO A 136 -12.73 0.81 14.17
C PRO A 136 -13.80 0.83 13.07
N ALA A 137 -13.36 0.85 11.79
CA ALA A 137 -14.25 0.73 10.66
C ALA A 137 -14.81 -0.70 10.54
N THR A 138 -16.09 -0.83 10.19
CA THR A 138 -16.75 -2.11 9.90
C THR A 138 -17.63 -2.02 8.64
N TYR A 139 -18.04 -0.82 8.27
CA TYR A 139 -18.75 -0.60 7.01
C TYR A 139 -17.81 -0.74 5.80
N PRO A 140 -18.35 -1.03 4.60
CA PRO A 140 -17.57 -0.88 3.37
C PRO A 140 -16.95 0.51 3.26
N ASP A 141 -15.67 0.58 2.90
CA ASP A 141 -14.92 1.85 2.70
C ASP A 141 -15.65 2.75 1.70
N GLY A 142 -15.97 3.99 2.09
CA GLY A 142 -16.81 4.93 1.31
C GLY A 142 -18.21 5.16 1.88
N ASN A 143 -18.49 4.65 3.10
CA ASN A 143 -19.64 5.03 3.92
C ASN A 143 -19.23 5.91 5.11
N ASP A 144 -18.25 6.74 4.93
CA ASP A 144 -17.53 7.45 5.97
C ASP A 144 -18.32 8.64 6.50
N VAL A 145 -18.65 8.61 7.79
CA VAL A 145 -19.38 9.67 8.48
C VAL A 145 -18.67 10.00 9.80
N GLU A 146 -18.31 11.27 9.96
CA GLU A 146 -17.68 11.77 11.18
C GLU A 146 -18.48 12.96 11.71
N ILE A 147 -18.82 12.97 13.00
CA ILE A 147 -19.68 13.97 13.62
C ILE A 147 -19.11 14.49 14.94
N MET A 148 -19.17 15.79 15.16
CA MET A 148 -18.65 16.46 16.34
C MET A 148 -19.35 17.81 16.56
N SER A 149 -19.18 18.41 17.73
CA SER A 149 -19.62 19.79 17.96
C SER A 149 -18.69 20.80 17.28
N LEU A 150 -19.19 22.02 17.01
CA LEU A 150 -18.38 23.11 16.50
C LEU A 150 -17.18 23.41 17.42
N GLN A 151 -17.35 23.28 18.74
CA GLN A 151 -16.27 23.51 19.70
C GLN A 151 -15.13 22.49 19.53
N VAL A 152 -15.43 21.23 19.28
CA VAL A 152 -14.42 20.16 19.11
C VAL A 152 -13.58 20.39 17.87
N ILE A 153 -14.21 20.75 16.73
CA ILE A 153 -13.45 21.06 15.51
C ILE A 153 -12.67 22.37 15.64
N GLU A 154 -13.19 23.35 16.41
CA GLU A 154 -12.46 24.58 16.75
C GLU A 154 -11.20 24.31 17.56
N ASP A 155 -11.29 23.43 18.56
CA ASP A 155 -10.15 23.03 19.37
C ASP A 155 -9.09 22.32 18.51
N ALA A 156 -9.51 21.43 17.61
CA ALA A 156 -8.62 20.82 16.63
C ALA A 156 -7.98 21.87 15.71
N TRP A 157 -8.76 22.80 15.17
CA TRP A 157 -8.27 23.85 14.29
C TRP A 157 -7.19 24.73 14.94
N LYS A 158 -7.37 25.08 16.23
CA LYS A 158 -6.41 25.91 16.99
C LYS A 158 -5.11 25.17 17.33
N ASN A 159 -5.16 23.87 17.56
CA ASN A 159 -4.07 23.13 18.19
C ASN A 159 -3.39 22.09 17.26
N ALA A 160 -4.01 21.69 16.15
CA ALA A 160 -3.42 20.77 15.19
C ALA A 160 -2.19 21.39 14.52
N SER A 161 -1.04 20.74 14.65
CA SER A 161 0.25 21.23 14.16
C SER A 161 0.90 20.29 13.15
N ARG A 162 0.52 19.00 13.12
CA ARG A 162 1.07 18.03 12.19
C ARG A 162 0.39 18.16 10.81
N PRO A 163 1.12 18.08 9.68
CA PRO A 163 0.55 18.24 8.34
C PRO A 163 -0.66 17.33 8.07
N PHE A 164 -0.58 16.06 8.42
CA PHE A 164 -1.68 15.11 8.19
C PHE A 164 -2.94 15.41 9.04
N GLU A 165 -2.81 16.02 10.21
CA GLU A 165 -3.96 16.46 11.00
C GLU A 165 -4.73 17.59 10.29
N ARG A 166 -3.99 18.48 9.60
CA ARG A 166 -4.57 19.58 8.81
C ARG A 166 -5.17 19.05 7.50
N GLU A 167 -4.51 18.06 6.87
CA GLU A 167 -4.94 17.46 5.60
C GLU A 167 -6.17 16.56 5.75
N HIS A 168 -6.27 15.77 6.84
CA HIS A 168 -7.37 14.80 7.02
C HIS A 168 -8.46 15.25 8.01
N THR A 169 -8.37 16.46 8.54
CA THR A 169 -9.36 17.18 9.37
C THR A 169 -9.50 16.64 10.80
N THR A 170 -9.71 15.36 11.01
CA THR A 170 -10.14 14.78 12.29
C THR A 170 -9.07 13.99 13.08
N PRO A 171 -7.87 13.66 12.52
CA PRO A 171 -6.86 12.89 13.25
C PRO A 171 -6.42 13.54 14.56
N TYR A 172 -6.42 14.88 14.65
CA TYR A 172 -6.13 15.57 15.92
C TYR A 172 -7.06 15.11 17.05
N ILE A 173 -8.32 14.81 16.73
CA ILE A 173 -9.35 14.46 17.70
C ILE A 173 -9.22 13.00 18.13
N TRP A 174 -9.36 12.06 17.17
CA TRP A 174 -9.44 10.64 17.50
C TRP A 174 -8.09 10.00 17.87
N GLU A 175 -6.95 10.63 17.55
CA GLU A 175 -5.61 10.26 18.02
C GLU A 175 -5.34 10.69 19.49
N ARG A 176 -6.30 11.35 20.15
CA ARG A 176 -6.18 11.84 21.54
C ARG A 176 -7.38 11.42 22.39
N PRO A 177 -7.58 10.10 22.58
CA PRO A 177 -8.69 9.58 23.40
C PRO A 177 -8.60 9.99 24.88
N GLU A 178 -7.45 10.48 25.33
CA GLU A 178 -7.26 11.07 26.66
C GLU A 178 -7.83 12.50 26.77
N GLN A 179 -8.07 13.18 25.66
CA GLN A 179 -8.61 14.55 25.62
C GLN A 179 -10.06 14.57 25.13
N PHE A 180 -10.42 13.67 24.21
CA PHE A 180 -11.74 13.62 23.58
C PHE A 180 -12.41 12.27 23.82
N ARG A 181 -13.68 12.32 24.16
CA ARG A 181 -14.51 11.12 24.34
C ARG A 181 -14.97 10.62 22.96
N ILE A 182 -14.31 9.55 22.50
CA ILE A 182 -14.52 9.01 21.16
C ILE A 182 -15.63 7.96 21.19
N GLY A 183 -16.63 8.08 20.31
CA GLY A 183 -17.65 7.07 20.06
C GLY A 183 -17.51 6.47 18.67
N ASN A 184 -17.98 5.24 18.51
CA ASN A 184 -17.95 4.53 17.22
C ASN A 184 -19.24 3.78 16.95
N VAL A 185 -19.71 3.82 15.71
CA VAL A 185 -20.90 3.11 15.23
C VAL A 185 -20.47 1.97 14.32
N VAL A 186 -20.70 0.73 14.74
CA VAL A 186 -20.36 -0.46 13.97
C VAL A 186 -21.55 -0.91 13.11
N MET A 187 -21.25 -1.59 12.01
CA MET A 187 -22.28 -2.16 11.14
C MET A 187 -23.08 -3.24 11.87
N GLU A 188 -24.41 -3.22 11.71
CA GLU A 188 -25.27 -4.24 12.27
C GLU A 188 -24.95 -5.64 11.72
N GLY A 189 -25.12 -6.67 12.56
CA GLY A 189 -24.86 -8.07 12.18
C GLY A 189 -23.43 -8.55 12.42
N GLY A 190 -22.50 -7.68 12.86
CA GLY A 190 -21.16 -8.09 13.32
C GLY A 190 -20.19 -8.49 12.21
N VAL A 191 -20.51 -8.23 10.94
CA VAL A 191 -19.62 -8.48 9.80
C VAL A 191 -18.79 -7.24 9.53
N ASP A 192 -17.47 -7.43 9.34
CA ASP A 192 -16.55 -6.36 8.96
C ASP A 192 -16.27 -6.41 7.44
N TYR A 193 -16.70 -5.36 6.76
CA TYR A 193 -16.51 -5.17 5.32
C TYR A 193 -15.39 -4.16 4.99
N SER A 194 -14.81 -3.48 5.99
CA SER A 194 -13.90 -2.34 5.80
C SER A 194 -12.66 -2.68 4.96
N MET A 195 -12.12 -3.89 5.13
CA MET A 195 -10.92 -4.35 4.43
C MET A 195 -11.21 -5.20 3.19
N THR A 196 -12.48 -5.46 2.87
CA THR A 196 -12.88 -6.36 1.78
C THR A 196 -13.76 -5.72 0.72
N HIS A 197 -14.46 -4.62 1.05
CA HIS A 197 -15.40 -3.93 0.16
C HIS A 197 -15.06 -2.45 0.06
N ARG A 198 -14.81 -1.98 -1.16
CA ARG A 198 -14.39 -0.61 -1.44
C ARG A 198 -15.41 0.11 -2.31
N LEU A 199 -16.05 1.15 -1.75
CA LEU A 199 -17.08 1.98 -2.39
C LEU A 199 -16.61 3.43 -2.61
N THR A 200 -15.37 3.77 -2.21
CA THR A 200 -14.74 5.08 -2.44
C THR A 200 -14.05 5.15 -3.80
N ILE A 201 -13.66 6.34 -4.25
CA ILE A 201 -13.01 6.55 -5.56
C ILE A 201 -11.64 7.23 -5.42
N ASP A 202 -10.59 6.52 -5.85
CA ASP A 202 -9.23 7.05 -5.97
C ASP A 202 -8.51 6.60 -7.26
N TYR A 203 -8.95 5.48 -7.85
CA TYR A 203 -8.34 4.84 -9.00
C TYR A 203 -9.34 4.68 -10.13
N GLU A 204 -8.86 4.43 -11.36
CA GLU A 204 -9.74 4.19 -12.51
C GLU A 204 -10.67 2.99 -12.28
N GLU A 205 -10.17 1.99 -11.61
CA GLU A 205 -10.95 0.80 -11.24
C GLU A 205 -12.10 1.10 -10.28
N ASP A 206 -11.88 2.01 -9.34
CA ASP A 206 -12.96 2.44 -8.45
C ASP A 206 -14.06 3.11 -9.27
N TYR A 207 -13.68 3.95 -10.24
CA TYR A 207 -14.65 4.56 -11.14
C TYR A 207 -15.43 3.54 -11.97
N GLN A 208 -14.76 2.54 -12.54
CA GLN A 208 -15.42 1.49 -13.31
C GLN A 208 -16.38 0.66 -12.44
N PHE A 209 -15.97 0.34 -11.23
CA PHE A 209 -16.81 -0.35 -10.25
C PHE A 209 -18.05 0.49 -9.88
N ILE A 210 -17.86 1.75 -9.50
CA ILE A 210 -18.94 2.66 -9.13
C ILE A 210 -19.93 2.81 -10.29
N LYS A 211 -19.43 3.00 -11.50
CA LYS A 211 -20.25 3.10 -12.71
C LYS A 211 -21.09 1.84 -12.93
N ALA A 212 -20.51 0.65 -12.81
CA ALA A 212 -21.22 -0.60 -12.97
C ALA A 212 -22.31 -0.77 -11.90
N VAL A 213 -22.04 -0.42 -10.64
CA VAL A 213 -23.05 -0.44 -9.56
C VAL A 213 -24.22 0.52 -9.88
N TRP A 214 -23.91 1.74 -10.35
CA TRP A 214 -24.93 2.72 -10.73
C TRP A 214 -25.77 2.29 -11.92
N GLU A 215 -25.18 1.69 -12.94
CA GLU A 215 -25.87 1.18 -14.12
C GLU A 215 -26.88 0.06 -13.77
N GLU A 216 -26.54 -0.77 -12.80
CA GLU A 216 -27.40 -1.88 -12.35
C GLU A 216 -28.51 -1.43 -11.36
N LEU A 217 -28.19 -0.59 -10.39
CA LEU A 217 -29.09 -0.27 -9.28
C LEU A 217 -29.91 1.01 -9.48
N TYR A 218 -29.31 2.07 -10.05
CA TYR A 218 -29.96 3.37 -10.16
C TYR A 218 -31.27 3.38 -10.96
N PRO A 219 -31.41 2.64 -12.08
CA PRO A 219 -32.69 2.58 -12.81
C PRO A 219 -33.83 1.94 -12.02
N VAL A 220 -33.51 1.10 -11.03
CA VAL A 220 -34.50 0.37 -10.22
C VAL A 220 -34.83 1.17 -8.95
N ASN A 221 -33.82 1.66 -8.27
CA ASN A 221 -33.94 2.47 -7.05
C ASN A 221 -32.85 3.57 -7.04
N PRO A 222 -33.16 4.84 -7.33
CA PRO A 222 -32.19 5.92 -7.32
C PRO A 222 -31.48 6.13 -5.97
N LEU A 223 -32.08 5.68 -4.87
CA LEU A 223 -31.56 5.77 -3.50
C LEU A 223 -31.16 4.40 -2.94
N PHE A 224 -30.69 3.48 -3.80
CA PHE A 224 -30.18 2.18 -3.36
C PHE A 224 -29.15 2.34 -2.24
N GLY A 225 -29.21 1.46 -1.24
CA GLY A 225 -28.34 1.50 -0.05
C GLY A 225 -27.22 0.47 -0.07
N THR A 226 -26.52 0.39 1.03
CA THR A 226 -25.40 -0.55 1.23
C THR A 226 -25.87 -2.01 1.08
N ALA A 227 -27.06 -2.34 1.55
CA ALA A 227 -27.61 -3.70 1.46
C ALA A 227 -27.80 -4.15 -0.01
N GLU A 228 -28.34 -3.27 -0.88
CA GLU A 228 -28.51 -3.57 -2.29
C GLU A 228 -27.18 -3.68 -3.02
N ILE A 229 -26.17 -2.87 -2.63
CA ILE A 229 -24.81 -2.94 -3.20
C ILE A 229 -24.17 -4.29 -2.83
N LEU A 230 -24.22 -4.70 -1.57
CA LEU A 230 -23.70 -6.00 -1.12
C LEU A 230 -24.40 -7.16 -1.83
N ALA A 231 -25.73 -7.12 -1.92
CA ALA A 231 -26.51 -8.14 -2.65
C ALA A 231 -26.18 -8.16 -4.16
N LEU A 232 -25.84 -7.01 -4.76
CA LEU A 232 -25.37 -6.96 -6.15
C LEU A 232 -24.01 -7.63 -6.28
N MET A 233 -23.07 -7.33 -5.39
CA MET A 233 -21.72 -7.92 -5.41
C MET A 233 -21.75 -9.45 -5.27
N GLU A 234 -22.67 -9.99 -4.46
CA GLU A 234 -22.88 -11.44 -4.34
C GLU A 234 -23.44 -12.07 -5.64
N ARG A 235 -24.38 -11.41 -6.30
CA ARG A 235 -24.99 -11.89 -7.55
C ARG A 235 -24.10 -11.68 -8.78
N ARG A 236 -23.22 -10.67 -8.77
CA ARG A 236 -22.35 -10.23 -9.86
C ARG A 236 -20.89 -10.19 -9.39
N PRO A 237 -20.25 -11.36 -9.22
CA PRO A 237 -18.83 -11.42 -8.85
C PRO A 237 -17.90 -10.69 -9.84
N ASP A 238 -18.29 -10.59 -11.10
CA ASP A 238 -17.59 -9.82 -12.13
C ASP A 238 -17.52 -8.32 -11.78
N ILE A 239 -18.59 -7.74 -11.23
CA ILE A 239 -18.59 -6.35 -10.74
C ILE A 239 -17.73 -6.25 -9.46
N TYR A 240 -17.93 -7.16 -8.50
CA TYR A 240 -17.18 -7.17 -7.24
C TYR A 240 -15.66 -7.21 -7.44
N THR A 241 -15.19 -7.94 -8.44
CA THR A 241 -13.76 -8.11 -8.69
C THR A 241 -13.09 -6.89 -9.34
N ILE A 242 -13.84 -5.93 -9.87
CA ILE A 242 -13.28 -4.77 -10.61
C ILE A 242 -12.25 -4.00 -9.76
N ASN A 243 -12.57 -3.69 -8.50
CA ASN A 243 -11.67 -2.95 -7.60
C ASN A 243 -11.30 -3.69 -6.31
N ARG A 244 -11.60 -4.99 -6.22
CA ARG A 244 -11.35 -5.81 -5.02
C ARG A 244 -9.91 -5.76 -4.53
N SER A 245 -8.95 -5.70 -5.45
CA SER A 245 -7.52 -5.61 -5.12
C SER A 245 -7.14 -4.32 -4.38
N LEU A 246 -7.98 -3.28 -4.46
CA LEU A 246 -7.81 -2.00 -3.79
C LEU A 246 -8.56 -1.92 -2.46
N ALA A 247 -9.34 -2.95 -2.10
CA ALA A 247 -10.04 -2.98 -0.82
C ALA A 247 -9.05 -2.95 0.35
N GLY A 248 -9.29 -2.07 1.32
CA GLY A 248 -8.40 -1.79 2.44
C GLY A 248 -7.27 -0.80 2.14
N VAL A 249 -7.12 -0.34 0.89
CA VAL A 249 -6.15 0.72 0.54
C VAL A 249 -6.72 2.07 0.95
N ASN A 250 -6.26 2.62 2.06
CA ASN A 250 -6.71 3.91 2.59
C ASN A 250 -5.50 4.82 2.91
N TRP A 251 -5.75 6.04 3.37
CA TRP A 251 -4.71 7.03 3.62
C TRP A 251 -3.81 6.71 4.82
N TYR A 252 -4.25 5.86 5.76
CA TYR A 252 -3.45 5.47 6.94
C TYR A 252 -2.09 4.90 6.54
N ARG A 253 -1.99 4.21 5.39
CA ARG A 253 -0.74 3.64 4.87
C ARG A 253 0.40 4.65 4.74
N ASN A 254 0.07 5.94 4.52
CA ASN A 254 1.06 6.99 4.36
C ASN A 254 1.58 7.53 5.70
N HIS A 255 0.91 7.21 6.82
CA HIS A 255 1.15 7.80 8.13
C HIS A 255 1.25 6.78 9.27
N LEU A 256 1.46 5.49 8.97
CA LEU A 256 1.53 4.42 9.98
C LEU A 256 2.59 4.67 11.07
N GLY A 257 3.69 5.35 10.75
CA GLY A 257 4.71 5.73 11.73
C GLY A 257 4.34 6.93 12.61
N GLU A 258 3.29 7.67 12.26
CA GLU A 258 2.83 8.87 12.95
C GLU A 258 1.52 8.66 13.72
N LEU A 259 0.69 7.71 13.27
CA LEU A 259 -0.58 7.34 13.88
C LEU A 259 -0.35 6.38 15.06
N LYS A 260 -1.01 6.64 16.18
CA LYS A 260 -0.88 5.86 17.42
C LYS A 260 -2.05 4.90 17.66
N THR A 261 -3.23 5.25 17.16
CA THR A 261 -4.47 4.50 17.39
C THR A 261 -4.84 3.59 16.22
N VAL A 262 -4.08 3.63 15.13
CA VAL A 262 -4.30 2.82 13.92
C VAL A 262 -3.28 1.69 13.86
N ALA A 263 -3.76 0.46 13.76
CA ALA A 263 -2.93 -0.73 13.54
C ALA A 263 -2.64 -0.94 12.03
N ALA A 264 -1.51 -1.57 11.72
CA ALA A 264 -1.09 -1.82 10.33
C ALA A 264 -2.11 -2.67 9.55
N GLU A 265 -2.85 -3.53 10.23
CA GLU A 265 -3.89 -4.40 9.68
C GLU A 265 -5.13 -3.63 9.17
N GLN A 266 -5.28 -2.37 9.57
CA GLN A 266 -6.39 -1.49 9.16
C GLN A 266 -6.12 -0.78 7.83
N THR A 267 -5.03 -1.09 7.14
CA THR A 267 -4.71 -0.53 5.82
C THR A 267 -3.95 -1.52 4.96
N LYS A 268 -3.97 -1.29 3.66
CA LYS A 268 -3.16 -2.02 2.65
C LYS A 268 -2.46 -1.02 1.74
N PHE A 269 -1.46 -1.49 1.02
CA PHE A 269 -0.74 -0.72 0.01
C PHE A 269 -1.18 -1.16 -1.39
N ALA A 270 -1.46 -0.20 -2.26
CA ALA A 270 -1.59 -0.47 -3.68
C ALA A 270 -0.19 -0.50 -4.33
N ALA A 271 0.03 -1.42 -5.25
CA ALA A 271 1.29 -1.48 -5.98
C ALA A 271 1.56 -0.15 -6.71
N GLY A 272 2.75 0.42 -6.54
CA GLY A 272 3.18 1.67 -7.17
C GLY A 272 2.77 2.98 -6.48
N ASP A 273 2.01 2.92 -5.37
CA ASP A 273 1.49 4.10 -4.68
C ASP A 273 2.48 4.72 -3.67
N VAL A 274 3.40 3.92 -3.15
CA VAL A 274 4.28 4.33 -2.05
C VAL A 274 5.48 5.10 -2.59
N LYS A 275 5.47 6.41 -2.40
CA LYS A 275 6.60 7.32 -2.73
C LYS A 275 7.31 7.87 -1.48
N ASP A 276 6.70 7.76 -0.31
CA ASP A 276 7.27 8.25 0.95
C ASP A 276 8.27 7.24 1.52
N THR A 277 9.50 7.67 1.75
CA THR A 277 10.57 6.83 2.30
C THR A 277 10.30 6.38 3.73
N GLY A 278 9.56 7.16 4.52
CA GLY A 278 9.16 6.79 5.88
C GLY A 278 8.23 5.58 5.88
N VAL A 279 7.26 5.56 4.98
CA VAL A 279 6.35 4.43 4.81
C VAL A 279 7.09 3.19 4.32
N LEU A 280 7.99 3.32 3.34
CA LEU A 280 8.81 2.21 2.87
C LEU A 280 9.69 1.63 3.99
N THR A 281 10.24 2.49 4.85
CA THR A 281 11.00 2.07 6.02
C THR A 281 10.16 1.29 7.03
N ALA A 282 8.91 1.72 7.27
CA ALA A 282 7.99 1.00 8.15
C ALA A 282 7.62 -0.38 7.58
N ILE A 283 7.36 -0.48 6.27
CA ILE A 283 7.13 -1.77 5.61
C ILE A 283 8.38 -2.66 5.73
N ALA A 284 9.57 -2.13 5.46
CA ALA A 284 10.82 -2.87 5.56
C ALA A 284 11.05 -3.42 6.98
N LEU A 285 10.66 -2.66 8.01
CA LEU A 285 10.70 -3.12 9.39
C LEU A 285 9.77 -4.33 9.61
N LYS A 286 8.54 -4.28 9.12
CA LYS A 286 7.57 -5.39 9.21
C LYS A 286 8.05 -6.63 8.44
N VAL A 287 8.60 -6.46 7.26
CA VAL A 287 9.20 -7.58 6.49
C VAL A 287 10.31 -8.24 7.31
N ARG A 288 11.16 -7.48 8.01
CA ARG A 288 12.19 -8.03 8.91
C ARG A 288 11.59 -8.81 10.05
N GLU A 289 10.50 -8.33 10.67
CA GLU A 289 9.79 -9.09 11.71
C GLU A 289 9.31 -10.46 11.18
N HIS A 290 8.74 -10.50 9.96
CA HIS A 290 8.31 -11.76 9.35
C HIS A 290 9.49 -12.72 9.11
N ILE A 291 10.62 -12.23 8.59
CA ILE A 291 11.83 -13.04 8.39
C ILE A 291 12.31 -13.65 9.73
N ILE A 292 12.36 -12.83 10.80
CA ILE A 292 12.78 -13.28 12.12
C ILE A 292 11.82 -14.38 12.63
N ARG A 293 10.50 -14.20 12.50
CA ARG A 293 9.51 -15.20 12.94
C ARG A 293 9.61 -16.50 12.14
N MET A 294 9.85 -16.43 10.82
CA MET A 294 10.03 -17.61 9.97
C MET A 294 11.27 -18.42 10.36
N SER A 295 12.28 -17.81 10.96
CA SER A 295 13.50 -18.53 11.38
C SER A 295 13.28 -19.55 12.50
N ALA A 296 12.18 -19.44 13.27
CA ALA A 296 11.81 -20.42 14.29
C ALA A 296 11.26 -21.73 13.68
N GLY A 297 10.71 -21.68 12.48
CA GLY A 297 10.00 -22.79 11.84
C GLY A 297 10.92 -23.76 11.05
N GLY A 298 12.09 -24.11 11.58
CA GLY A 298 13.05 -25.00 10.90
C GLY A 298 14.21 -24.25 10.22
N GLY A 299 14.31 -22.96 10.47
CA GLY A 299 15.39 -22.11 10.02
C GLY A 299 15.18 -21.47 8.65
N CYS A 300 15.97 -20.42 8.40
CA CYS A 300 16.01 -19.74 7.10
C CYS A 300 17.39 -19.11 6.85
N PHE A 301 17.60 -18.64 5.62
CA PHE A 301 18.82 -17.91 5.23
C PHE A 301 18.70 -16.45 5.65
N ILE A 302 18.65 -16.24 6.98
CA ILE A 302 18.28 -14.94 7.58
C ILE A 302 19.19 -13.80 7.15
N GLY A 303 20.51 -14.01 7.14
CA GLY A 303 21.47 -12.96 6.82
C GLY A 303 21.29 -12.40 5.40
N ALA A 304 21.11 -13.29 4.43
CA ALA A 304 20.90 -12.92 3.03
C ALA A 304 19.49 -12.34 2.79
N SER A 305 18.47 -12.90 3.45
CA SER A 305 17.09 -12.38 3.36
C SER A 305 16.99 -10.95 3.89
N LEU A 306 17.66 -10.62 5.00
CA LEU A 306 17.66 -9.28 5.59
C LEU A 306 18.41 -8.25 4.74
N SER A 307 19.40 -8.67 3.90
CA SER A 307 20.14 -7.73 3.05
C SER A 307 19.29 -7.11 1.94
N CYS A 308 18.34 -7.84 1.37
CA CYS A 308 17.58 -7.38 0.20
C CYS A 308 16.17 -6.85 0.52
N VAL A 309 15.86 -6.59 1.78
CA VAL A 309 14.51 -6.14 2.19
C VAL A 309 14.11 -4.84 1.50
N GLU A 310 14.95 -3.81 1.49
CA GLU A 310 14.64 -2.54 0.84
C GLU A 310 14.44 -2.70 -0.67
N LEU A 311 15.24 -3.55 -1.32
CA LEU A 311 15.06 -3.89 -2.74
C LEU A 311 13.68 -4.50 -3.00
N MET A 312 13.29 -5.51 -2.23
CA MET A 312 11.99 -6.17 -2.38
C MET A 312 10.84 -5.20 -2.12
N VAL A 313 10.90 -4.46 -1.01
CA VAL A 313 9.87 -3.49 -0.64
C VAL A 313 9.73 -2.42 -1.72
N TYR A 314 10.84 -1.81 -2.18
CA TYR A 314 10.79 -0.79 -3.22
C TYR A 314 10.17 -1.33 -4.53
N LEU A 315 10.60 -2.52 -4.97
CA LEU A 315 10.11 -3.11 -6.20
C LEU A 315 8.60 -3.36 -6.16
N TYR A 316 8.09 -3.99 -5.10
CA TYR A 316 6.67 -4.31 -5.00
C TYR A 316 5.78 -3.11 -4.65
N ALA A 317 6.25 -2.19 -3.84
CA ALA A 317 5.47 -1.03 -3.43
C ALA A 317 5.49 0.13 -4.45
N CYS A 318 6.59 0.30 -5.23
CA CYS A 318 6.78 1.50 -6.04
C CYS A 318 7.05 1.27 -7.52
N HIS A 319 7.66 0.14 -7.90
CA HIS A 319 8.22 0.01 -9.24
C HIS A 319 7.45 -0.95 -10.14
N LEU A 320 7.08 -2.14 -9.65
CA LEU A 320 6.46 -3.18 -10.47
C LEU A 320 4.99 -2.87 -10.75
N ARG A 321 4.60 -2.96 -12.02
CA ARG A 321 3.19 -3.03 -12.42
C ARG A 321 2.73 -4.47 -12.26
N ARG A 322 1.77 -4.70 -11.37
CA ARG A 322 1.27 -6.03 -11.03
C ARG A 322 -0.20 -6.18 -11.38
N ARG A 323 -0.65 -7.39 -11.65
CA ARG A 323 -2.08 -7.69 -11.80
C ARG A 323 -2.79 -7.56 -10.46
N LYS A 324 -4.07 -7.24 -10.50
CA LYS A 324 -4.95 -7.21 -9.31
C LYS A 324 -5.06 -8.56 -8.61
N GLN A 325 -5.12 -9.64 -9.41
CA GLN A 325 -5.00 -11.01 -8.94
C GLN A 325 -3.81 -11.63 -9.64
N GLU A 326 -2.79 -11.96 -8.87
CA GLU A 326 -1.67 -12.71 -9.37
C GLU A 326 -2.10 -14.16 -9.59
N GLU A 327 -1.77 -14.69 -10.76
CA GLU A 327 -2.01 -16.08 -11.11
C GLU A 327 -0.73 -16.90 -10.91
N VAL A 328 -0.89 -18.21 -10.94
CA VAL A 328 0.24 -19.13 -10.85
C VAL A 328 0.99 -19.15 -12.19
N GLY A 329 2.31 -18.94 -12.14
CA GLY A 329 3.20 -19.03 -13.29
C GLY A 329 3.41 -17.72 -14.05
N VAL A 330 4.28 -17.77 -15.09
CA VAL A 330 4.61 -16.63 -15.93
C VAL A 330 3.56 -16.48 -17.02
N GLN A 331 3.03 -15.25 -17.14
CA GLN A 331 2.04 -14.91 -18.16
C GLN A 331 2.55 -13.71 -18.97
N THR A 332 3.12 -13.98 -20.12
CA THR A 332 3.76 -12.99 -20.99
C THR A 332 2.79 -12.27 -21.94
N ASP A 333 1.53 -12.64 -21.94
CA ASP A 333 0.48 -12.08 -22.79
C ASP A 333 -0.15 -10.78 -22.24
N ASP A 334 0.12 -10.43 -20.97
CA ASP A 334 -0.30 -9.16 -20.41
C ASP A 334 0.77 -8.06 -20.61
N PRO A 335 0.56 -7.09 -21.51
CA PRO A 335 1.54 -6.05 -21.79
C PRO A 335 1.70 -5.02 -20.66
N LEU A 336 0.82 -5.05 -19.66
CA LEU A 336 0.81 -4.11 -18.54
C LEU A 336 1.45 -4.69 -17.26
N ARG A 337 1.82 -5.97 -17.27
CA ARG A 337 2.43 -6.64 -16.12
C ARG A 337 3.95 -6.65 -16.22
N ASP A 338 4.64 -6.40 -15.11
CA ASP A 338 6.08 -6.58 -14.99
C ASP A 338 6.41 -7.90 -14.28
N PHE A 339 7.66 -8.36 -14.41
CA PHE A 339 8.11 -9.65 -13.88
C PHE A 339 9.30 -9.48 -12.95
N LEU A 340 9.27 -10.17 -11.81
CA LEU A 340 10.38 -10.27 -10.88
C LEU A 340 10.83 -11.72 -10.70
N PHE A 341 12.09 -12.00 -10.98
CA PHE A 341 12.73 -13.28 -10.77
C PHE A 341 13.73 -13.18 -9.61
N LEU A 342 13.52 -13.97 -8.56
CA LEU A 342 14.44 -14.06 -7.44
C LEU A 342 15.44 -15.19 -7.69
N SER A 343 16.59 -14.87 -8.30
CA SER A 343 17.60 -15.88 -8.67
C SER A 343 18.32 -16.44 -7.43
N LYS A 344 18.64 -15.58 -6.47
CA LYS A 344 19.09 -16.00 -5.13
C LYS A 344 17.91 -16.53 -4.31
N GLY A 345 17.37 -17.68 -4.71
CA GLY A 345 16.11 -18.21 -4.19
C GLY A 345 16.04 -18.43 -2.69
N HIS A 346 17.20 -18.54 -2.03
CA HIS A 346 17.29 -18.66 -0.58
C HIS A 346 16.83 -17.40 0.18
N ASP A 347 16.67 -16.26 -0.49
CA ASP A 347 16.11 -15.02 0.10
C ASP A 347 14.57 -14.97 0.06
N VAL A 348 13.93 -16.07 -0.24
CA VAL A 348 12.47 -16.17 -0.28
C VAL A 348 11.75 -15.67 0.98
N PRO A 349 12.31 -15.74 2.21
CA PRO A 349 11.67 -15.12 3.37
C PRO A 349 11.42 -13.61 3.19
N ALA A 350 12.34 -12.88 2.54
CA ALA A 350 12.12 -11.46 2.22
C ALA A 350 10.98 -11.28 1.20
N LEU A 351 10.89 -12.15 0.19
CA LEU A 351 9.80 -12.12 -0.80
C LEU A 351 8.45 -12.41 -0.15
N TYR A 352 8.34 -13.45 0.68
CA TYR A 352 7.08 -13.79 1.34
C TYR A 352 6.66 -12.75 2.38
N GLY A 353 7.60 -12.21 3.16
CA GLY A 353 7.32 -11.10 4.07
C GLY A 353 6.82 -9.87 3.31
N THR A 354 7.41 -9.56 2.15
CA THR A 354 6.94 -8.47 1.28
C THR A 354 5.54 -8.77 0.72
N PHE A 355 5.26 -10.01 0.32
CA PHE A 355 3.92 -10.39 -0.17
C PHE A 355 2.85 -10.22 0.92
N VAL A 356 3.17 -10.51 2.17
CA VAL A 356 2.26 -10.27 3.30
C VAL A 356 1.95 -8.77 3.42
N GLU A 357 2.99 -7.93 3.45
CA GLU A 357 2.80 -6.49 3.58
C GLU A 357 2.10 -5.85 2.37
N MET A 358 2.22 -6.46 1.19
CA MET A 358 1.50 -6.05 -0.03
C MET A 358 0.09 -6.68 -0.14
N GLY A 359 -0.35 -7.47 0.84
CA GLY A 359 -1.65 -8.15 0.80
C GLY A 359 -1.77 -9.26 -0.26
N MET A 360 -0.66 -9.77 -0.76
CA MET A 360 -0.59 -10.83 -1.77
C MET A 360 -0.54 -12.23 -1.15
N LEU A 361 -0.18 -12.33 0.13
CA LEU A 361 -0.07 -13.57 0.89
C LEU A 361 -0.69 -13.37 2.27
N ASP A 362 -1.49 -14.33 2.73
CA ASP A 362 -2.02 -14.31 4.10
C ASP A 362 -0.88 -14.59 5.10
N VAL A 363 -0.78 -13.76 6.15
CA VAL A 363 0.28 -13.86 7.17
C VAL A 363 0.29 -15.21 7.89
N SER A 364 -0.88 -15.84 8.07
CA SER A 364 -0.99 -17.15 8.72
C SER A 364 -0.22 -18.25 7.97
N ARG A 365 -0.04 -18.11 6.66
CA ARG A 365 0.70 -19.05 5.83
C ARG A 365 2.20 -19.07 6.14
N LEU A 366 2.77 -17.98 6.65
CA LEU A 366 4.19 -17.96 7.06
C LEU A 366 4.47 -18.97 8.19
N GLY A 367 3.47 -19.25 9.03
CA GLY A 367 3.55 -20.31 10.04
C GLY A 367 3.61 -21.73 9.48
N ASN A 368 3.27 -21.91 8.18
CA ASN A 368 3.37 -23.20 7.48
C ASN A 368 4.73 -23.40 6.80
N HIS A 369 5.73 -22.57 7.11
CA HIS A 369 7.08 -22.68 6.57
C HIS A 369 7.62 -24.11 6.77
N LEU A 370 8.07 -24.74 5.68
CA LEU A 370 8.52 -26.14 5.60
C LEU A 370 7.44 -27.21 5.88
N SER A 371 6.18 -26.83 5.97
CA SER A 371 5.09 -27.80 6.07
C SER A 371 4.82 -28.46 4.72
N THR A 372 4.53 -29.75 4.73
CA THR A 372 4.10 -30.49 3.53
C THR A 372 2.68 -30.11 3.07
N SER A 373 1.93 -29.38 3.88
CA SER A 373 0.57 -28.93 3.57
C SER A 373 0.52 -27.58 2.85
N ASP A 374 1.65 -26.89 2.69
CA ASP A 374 1.75 -25.60 2.01
C ASP A 374 2.95 -25.56 1.06
N ASN A 375 2.98 -24.55 0.19
CA ASN A 375 4.06 -24.29 -0.75
C ASN A 375 5.11 -23.30 -0.21
N ILE A 376 5.03 -22.90 1.04
CA ILE A 376 6.00 -22.01 1.72
C ILE A 376 7.25 -22.81 2.09
N TYR A 377 8.32 -22.62 1.32
CA TYR A 377 9.55 -23.41 1.43
C TYR A 377 10.80 -22.51 1.35
N TRP A 378 12.01 -23.08 1.44
CA TRP A 378 13.30 -22.36 1.42
C TRP A 378 13.62 -21.65 0.10
N HIS A 379 12.87 -21.95 -0.95
CA HIS A 379 13.06 -21.36 -2.29
C HIS A 379 11.69 -21.00 -2.88
N PRO A 380 11.63 -20.02 -3.80
CA PRO A 380 10.41 -19.64 -4.47
C PRO A 380 9.70 -20.80 -5.14
N ASN A 381 8.41 -20.94 -4.87
CA ASN A 381 7.55 -21.95 -5.47
C ASN A 381 6.50 -21.28 -6.37
N ARG A 382 6.53 -21.60 -7.67
CA ARG A 382 5.59 -21.03 -8.67
C ARG A 382 4.11 -21.32 -8.39
N ASN A 383 3.80 -22.24 -7.49
CA ASN A 383 2.42 -22.51 -7.06
C ASN A 383 1.90 -21.45 -6.07
N ILE A 384 2.74 -20.51 -5.66
CA ILE A 384 2.33 -19.33 -4.91
C ILE A 384 2.04 -18.21 -5.93
N PRO A 385 0.82 -17.63 -5.96
CA PRO A 385 0.50 -16.53 -6.84
C PRO A 385 1.49 -15.37 -6.67
N GLY A 386 1.97 -14.83 -7.80
CA GLY A 386 2.98 -13.77 -7.80
C GLY A 386 4.44 -14.25 -7.80
N VAL A 387 4.69 -15.56 -7.64
CA VAL A 387 6.02 -16.15 -7.85
C VAL A 387 6.14 -16.62 -9.29
N GLU A 388 7.05 -16.01 -10.04
CA GLU A 388 7.19 -16.22 -11.49
C GLU A 388 7.72 -17.62 -11.81
N PHE A 389 8.73 -18.08 -11.09
CA PHE A 389 9.41 -19.32 -11.40
C PHE A 389 10.00 -19.97 -10.14
N HIS A 390 10.19 -21.31 -10.17
CA HIS A 390 10.99 -21.99 -9.17
C HIS A 390 12.44 -21.53 -9.28
N SER A 391 13.10 -21.30 -8.15
CA SER A 391 14.52 -20.98 -8.13
C SER A 391 15.27 -21.80 -7.07
N GLY A 392 16.60 -21.61 -7.00
CA GLY A 392 17.48 -22.32 -6.07
C GLY A 392 18.75 -22.83 -6.76
N SER A 393 18.71 -23.06 -8.08
CA SER A 393 19.89 -23.35 -8.88
C SER A 393 20.51 -22.01 -9.31
N LEU A 394 21.54 -21.54 -8.60
CA LEU A 394 22.20 -20.27 -8.86
C LEU A 394 22.72 -20.19 -10.31
N GLY A 395 22.71 -18.98 -10.88
CA GLY A 395 23.15 -18.70 -12.24
C GLY A 395 22.15 -19.03 -13.36
N HIS A 396 21.05 -19.74 -13.09
CA HIS A 396 20.12 -20.19 -14.13
C HIS A 396 18.97 -19.22 -14.40
N LEU A 397 18.47 -18.55 -13.36
CA LEU A 397 17.29 -17.69 -13.50
C LEU A 397 17.52 -16.42 -14.34
N PRO A 398 18.74 -15.85 -14.40
CA PRO A 398 19.00 -14.75 -15.34
C PRO A 398 18.70 -15.12 -16.79
N ALA A 399 19.01 -16.36 -17.23
CA ALA A 399 18.72 -16.82 -18.59
C ALA A 399 17.21 -16.98 -18.81
N VAL A 400 16.46 -17.47 -17.84
CA VAL A 400 14.99 -17.55 -17.89
C VAL A 400 14.39 -16.14 -18.00
N ALA A 401 14.85 -15.20 -17.17
CA ALA A 401 14.42 -13.80 -17.21
C ALA A 401 14.71 -13.14 -18.57
N ALA A 402 15.90 -13.39 -19.14
CA ALA A 402 16.24 -12.92 -20.48
C ALA A 402 15.32 -13.50 -21.57
N GLY A 403 14.95 -14.77 -21.47
CA GLY A 403 13.97 -15.39 -22.37
C GLY A 403 12.60 -14.75 -22.28
N VAL A 404 12.10 -14.44 -21.07
CA VAL A 404 10.85 -13.72 -20.86
C VAL A 404 10.93 -12.29 -21.38
N ALA A 405 12.04 -11.59 -21.14
CA ALA A 405 12.25 -10.23 -21.65
C ALA A 405 12.23 -10.20 -23.18
N LEU A 406 12.85 -11.19 -23.83
CA LEU A 406 12.85 -11.34 -25.27
C LEU A 406 11.43 -11.61 -25.82
N ASP A 407 10.67 -12.52 -25.21
CA ASP A 407 9.30 -12.83 -25.62
C ASP A 407 8.40 -11.58 -25.50
N CYS A 408 8.46 -10.86 -24.38
CA CYS A 408 7.73 -9.61 -24.20
C CYS A 408 8.08 -8.58 -25.29
N LYS A 409 9.37 -8.42 -25.60
CA LYS A 409 9.85 -7.49 -26.63
C LYS A 409 9.39 -7.90 -28.02
N LEU A 410 9.44 -9.17 -28.36
CA LEU A 410 8.97 -9.70 -29.66
C LEU A 410 7.47 -9.52 -29.86
N ARG A 411 6.69 -9.56 -28.79
CA ARG A 411 5.24 -9.27 -28.81
C ARG A 411 4.90 -7.78 -28.86
N GLY A 412 5.90 -6.90 -28.80
CA GLY A 412 5.70 -5.45 -28.75
C GLY A 412 5.19 -4.93 -27.41
N GLY A 413 5.31 -5.72 -26.33
CA GLY A 413 4.97 -5.32 -24.97
C GLY A 413 6.01 -4.37 -24.37
N ASN A 414 5.59 -3.60 -23.37
CA ASN A 414 6.47 -2.71 -22.60
C ASN A 414 6.75 -3.23 -21.18
N ASN A 415 6.66 -4.54 -21.00
CA ASN A 415 6.92 -5.23 -19.75
C ASN A 415 8.37 -5.04 -19.31
N ARG A 416 8.57 -4.69 -18.04
CA ARG A 416 9.88 -4.68 -17.39
C ARG A 416 10.13 -6.05 -16.77
N VAL A 417 11.31 -6.59 -16.98
CA VAL A 417 11.74 -7.87 -16.42
C VAL A 417 12.93 -7.62 -15.52
N ILE A 418 12.80 -7.97 -14.25
CA ILE A 418 13.79 -7.73 -13.22
C ILE A 418 14.23 -9.08 -12.67
N VAL A 419 15.53 -9.27 -12.54
CA VAL A 419 16.11 -10.45 -11.86
C VAL A 419 17.05 -9.99 -10.76
N ILE A 420 16.84 -10.51 -9.53
CA ILE A 420 17.70 -10.26 -8.39
C ILE A 420 18.66 -11.44 -8.25
N THR A 421 19.97 -11.15 -8.34
CA THR A 421 21.07 -12.09 -8.16
C THR A 421 21.83 -11.79 -6.87
N GLY A 422 22.49 -12.78 -6.32
CA GLY A 422 23.52 -12.57 -5.28
C GLY A 422 24.89 -12.30 -5.91
N ASP A 423 25.77 -11.67 -5.14
CA ASP A 423 27.15 -11.46 -5.58
C ASP A 423 27.94 -12.76 -5.75
N GLY A 424 27.78 -13.73 -4.85
CA GLY A 424 28.39 -15.06 -5.00
C GLY A 424 27.87 -15.84 -6.21
N GLU A 425 26.64 -15.58 -6.66
CA GLU A 425 26.06 -16.17 -7.86
C GLU A 425 26.79 -15.72 -9.14
N LEU A 426 27.45 -14.58 -9.13
CA LEU A 426 28.23 -14.06 -10.27
C LEU A 426 29.49 -14.90 -10.58
N ASN A 427 29.82 -15.88 -9.75
CA ASN A 427 30.85 -16.86 -10.06
C ASN A 427 30.34 -17.94 -11.03
N GLU A 428 29.02 -18.00 -11.30
CA GLU A 428 28.44 -18.89 -12.29
C GLU A 428 28.62 -18.31 -13.71
N GLY A 429 29.24 -19.07 -14.60
CA GLY A 429 29.49 -18.64 -15.99
C GLY A 429 28.22 -18.32 -16.78
N SER A 430 27.13 -19.03 -16.51
CA SER A 430 25.82 -18.83 -17.16
C SER A 430 25.23 -17.43 -17.00
N VAL A 431 25.56 -16.71 -15.93
CA VAL A 431 25.16 -15.31 -15.74
C VAL A 431 25.81 -14.44 -16.83
N TRP A 432 27.10 -14.59 -17.05
CA TRP A 432 27.86 -13.81 -18.03
C TRP A 432 27.50 -14.18 -19.49
N GLU A 433 27.26 -15.47 -19.76
CA GLU A 433 26.74 -15.94 -21.04
C GLU A 433 25.37 -15.32 -21.35
N THR A 434 24.49 -15.27 -20.33
CA THR A 434 23.19 -14.61 -20.46
C THR A 434 23.31 -13.13 -20.84
N ILE A 435 24.23 -12.41 -20.21
CA ILE A 435 24.45 -10.98 -20.48
C ILE A 435 24.93 -10.74 -21.91
N LEU A 436 25.79 -11.60 -22.44
CA LEU A 436 26.23 -11.51 -23.84
C LEU A 436 25.04 -11.63 -24.80
N VAL A 437 24.18 -12.63 -24.59
CA VAL A 437 22.98 -12.86 -25.39
C VAL A 437 22.00 -11.70 -25.23
N ALA A 438 21.71 -11.27 -24.00
CA ALA A 438 20.77 -10.20 -23.69
C ALA A 438 21.18 -8.88 -24.35
N ASN A 439 22.47 -8.52 -24.34
CA ASN A 439 22.96 -7.33 -25.04
C ASN A 439 22.93 -7.48 -26.57
N ALA A 440 23.20 -8.69 -27.12
CA ALA A 440 23.08 -8.95 -28.55
C ALA A 440 21.65 -8.71 -29.06
N TYR A 441 20.63 -9.08 -28.26
CA TYR A 441 19.22 -8.84 -28.55
C TYR A 441 18.71 -7.48 -28.05
N LYS A 442 19.60 -6.65 -27.47
CA LYS A 442 19.25 -5.32 -26.95
C LYS A 442 18.06 -5.35 -25.99
N LEU A 443 18.10 -6.24 -25.00
CA LEU A 443 17.02 -6.40 -24.02
C LEU A 443 17.05 -5.25 -22.99
N ASP A 444 16.69 -4.06 -23.42
CA ASP A 444 16.59 -2.83 -22.63
C ASP A 444 15.48 -2.88 -21.57
N ASN A 445 14.55 -3.83 -21.73
CA ASN A 445 13.51 -4.16 -20.77
C ASN A 445 13.97 -5.16 -19.66
N LEU A 446 15.22 -5.64 -19.72
CA LEU A 446 15.82 -6.48 -18.69
C LEU A 446 16.68 -5.65 -17.73
N THR A 447 16.42 -5.79 -16.44
CA THR A 447 17.24 -5.21 -15.36
C THR A 447 17.78 -6.34 -14.46
N ILE A 448 19.09 -6.43 -14.35
CA ILE A 448 19.78 -7.33 -13.40
C ILE A 448 20.13 -6.50 -12.15
N VAL A 449 19.64 -6.92 -11.00
CA VAL A 449 19.96 -6.32 -9.71
C VAL A 449 20.90 -7.25 -8.96
N VAL A 450 22.06 -6.78 -8.59
CA VAL A 450 23.02 -7.53 -7.77
C VAL A 450 22.88 -7.09 -6.32
N ASP A 451 22.38 -7.97 -5.45
CA ASP A 451 22.48 -7.77 -4.00
C ASP A 451 23.93 -8.03 -3.56
N ARG A 452 24.71 -6.94 -3.48
CA ARG A 452 26.15 -6.96 -3.17
C ARG A 452 26.35 -6.90 -1.65
N ASN A 453 26.00 -7.98 -0.95
CA ASN A 453 26.15 -8.08 0.50
C ASN A 453 27.54 -8.57 0.96
N GLN A 454 28.46 -8.83 0.02
CA GLN A 454 29.87 -9.22 0.20
C GLN A 454 30.09 -10.62 0.75
N PHE A 455 29.08 -11.48 0.76
CA PHE A 455 29.22 -12.84 1.28
C PHE A 455 28.65 -13.90 0.32
N GLN A 456 29.36 -14.99 0.24
CA GLN A 456 28.98 -16.23 -0.45
C GLN A 456 28.92 -17.35 0.58
N ALA A 457 27.72 -17.86 0.88
CA ALA A 457 27.47 -18.73 2.01
C ALA A 457 28.08 -18.14 3.31
N ASN A 458 29.04 -18.78 3.93
CA ASN A 458 29.70 -18.36 5.15
C ASN A 458 31.15 -17.83 4.95
N ILE A 459 31.47 -17.37 3.74
CA ILE A 459 32.79 -16.81 3.37
C ILE A 459 32.57 -15.45 2.71
N ARG A 460 33.52 -14.54 2.87
CA ARG A 460 33.51 -13.28 2.11
C ARG A 460 33.76 -13.56 0.63
N THR A 461 33.00 -12.91 -0.24
CA THR A 461 33.09 -13.10 -1.70
C THR A 461 34.49 -12.77 -2.21
N GLU A 462 35.09 -11.68 -1.73
CA GLU A 462 36.44 -11.26 -2.15
C GLU A 462 37.56 -12.18 -1.65
N ASP A 463 37.33 -12.92 -0.57
CA ASP A 463 38.31 -13.88 -0.04
C ASP A 463 38.27 -15.22 -0.79
N LEU A 464 37.11 -15.54 -1.43
CA LEU A 464 36.94 -16.81 -2.15
C LEU A 464 37.29 -16.66 -3.64
N ILE A 465 36.52 -15.84 -4.36
CA ILE A 465 36.73 -15.51 -5.78
C ILE A 465 36.44 -14.01 -5.96
N PRO A 466 37.47 -13.16 -6.07
CA PRO A 466 37.29 -11.71 -6.13
C PRO A 466 36.43 -11.26 -7.32
N LEU A 467 35.42 -10.47 -7.03
CA LEU A 467 34.51 -9.91 -8.04
C LEU A 467 34.89 -8.50 -8.49
N GLU A 468 35.58 -7.74 -7.65
CA GLU A 468 35.92 -6.37 -8.03
C GLU A 468 37.02 -6.33 -9.14
N PRO A 469 37.03 -5.32 -10.02
CA PRO A 469 36.04 -4.22 -10.13
C PRO A 469 34.76 -4.65 -10.86
N LEU A 470 33.69 -4.94 -10.09
CA LEU A 470 32.46 -5.55 -10.61
C LEU A 470 31.74 -4.69 -11.64
N ALA A 471 31.64 -3.39 -11.40
CA ALA A 471 30.98 -2.46 -12.32
C ALA A 471 31.65 -2.43 -13.70
N ASP A 472 32.99 -2.50 -13.74
CA ASP A 472 33.75 -2.47 -15.00
C ASP A 472 33.60 -3.78 -15.78
N LYS A 473 33.49 -4.91 -15.09
CA LYS A 473 33.18 -6.20 -15.72
C LYS A 473 31.83 -6.13 -16.46
N PHE A 474 30.77 -5.68 -15.80
CA PHE A 474 29.47 -5.51 -16.47
C PHE A 474 29.50 -4.51 -17.63
N ARG A 475 30.23 -3.38 -17.50
CA ARG A 475 30.42 -2.42 -18.57
C ARG A 475 31.15 -3.03 -19.78
N ALA A 476 32.16 -3.86 -19.53
CA ALA A 476 32.89 -4.56 -20.58
C ALA A 476 32.00 -5.54 -21.36
N PHE A 477 30.98 -6.10 -20.70
CA PHE A 477 29.95 -6.92 -21.34
C PHE A 477 28.86 -6.11 -22.06
N GLY A 478 28.95 -4.78 -22.08
CA GLY A 478 28.03 -3.90 -22.82
C GLY A 478 26.87 -3.34 -22.03
N CYS A 479 26.78 -3.60 -20.73
CA CYS A 479 25.68 -3.16 -19.87
C CYS A 479 25.71 -1.67 -19.52
N SER A 480 24.54 -1.10 -19.25
CA SER A 480 24.38 0.15 -18.51
C SER A 480 24.44 -0.17 -17.02
N VAL A 481 25.40 0.44 -16.29
CA VAL A 481 25.68 0.04 -14.90
C VAL A 481 25.55 1.21 -13.95
N GLN A 482 24.76 1.01 -12.90
CA GLN A 482 24.65 1.90 -11.75
C GLN A 482 25.07 1.15 -10.49
N ARG A 483 25.75 1.83 -9.55
CA ARG A 483 26.09 1.28 -8.23
C ARG A 483 25.54 2.21 -7.16
N ILE A 484 24.78 1.67 -6.23
CA ILE A 484 23.99 2.41 -5.26
C ILE A 484 24.08 1.79 -3.88
N ASP A 485 23.71 2.55 -2.86
CA ASP A 485 23.38 2.02 -1.54
C ASP A 485 22.02 1.30 -1.62
N GLY A 486 22.02 -0.01 -1.48
CA GLY A 486 20.81 -0.87 -1.57
C GLY A 486 19.83 -0.69 -0.42
N HIS A 487 20.20 0.02 0.65
CA HIS A 487 19.35 0.38 1.78
C HIS A 487 18.75 1.78 1.67
N ASN A 488 19.05 2.51 0.59
CA ASN A 488 18.58 3.88 0.39
C ASN A 488 17.46 3.95 -0.64
N PHE A 489 16.22 4.11 -0.20
CA PHE A 489 15.05 4.16 -1.08
C PHE A 489 15.10 5.26 -2.15
N MET A 490 15.73 6.41 -1.86
CA MET A 490 15.90 7.48 -2.85
C MET A 490 16.87 7.08 -3.97
N GLN A 491 17.96 6.38 -3.63
CA GLN A 491 18.90 5.87 -4.63
C GLN A 491 18.28 4.73 -5.44
N LEU A 492 17.46 3.86 -4.82
CA LEU A 492 16.67 2.85 -5.53
C LEU A 492 15.73 3.51 -6.53
N GLN A 493 14.97 4.52 -6.11
CA GLN A 493 14.05 5.26 -7.00
C GLN A 493 14.80 5.88 -8.18
N GLN A 494 15.93 6.51 -7.95
CA GLN A 494 16.75 7.11 -8.99
C GLN A 494 17.28 6.05 -9.96
N ALA A 495 17.80 4.93 -9.46
CA ALA A 495 18.40 3.89 -10.28
C ALA A 495 17.36 3.20 -11.17
N PHE A 496 16.19 2.85 -10.63
CA PHE A 496 15.10 2.23 -11.40
C PHE A 496 14.35 3.23 -12.30
N GLY A 497 14.46 4.53 -12.06
CA GLY A 497 13.92 5.60 -12.92
C GLY A 497 14.77 5.89 -14.15
N ASN A 498 16.05 5.49 -14.16
CA ASN A 498 16.96 5.72 -15.27
C ASN A 498 16.93 4.56 -16.25
N SER A 499 16.58 4.83 -17.49
CA SER A 499 16.68 3.83 -18.57
C SER A 499 18.10 3.77 -19.12
N GLY A 500 18.60 2.56 -19.37
CA GLY A 500 19.94 2.33 -19.95
C GLY A 500 20.01 2.54 -21.49
N GLY A 501 18.98 3.05 -22.13
CA GLY A 501 18.85 3.07 -23.58
C GLY A 501 18.71 1.65 -24.14
N ASP A 502 19.41 1.34 -25.25
CA ASP A 502 19.38 0.01 -25.93
C ASP A 502 20.20 -1.08 -25.21
N LYS A 503 20.50 -0.94 -23.95
CA LYS A 503 21.39 -1.84 -23.19
C LYS A 503 20.65 -2.53 -22.04
N VAL A 504 21.13 -3.71 -21.67
CA VAL A 504 20.75 -4.37 -20.42
C VAL A 504 21.12 -3.46 -19.24
N ASN A 505 20.18 -3.23 -18.34
CA ASN A 505 20.43 -2.46 -17.13
C ASN A 505 21.00 -3.35 -16.02
N VAL A 506 22.02 -2.86 -15.33
CA VAL A 506 22.58 -3.51 -14.15
C VAL A 506 22.61 -2.53 -13.00
N ILE A 507 22.00 -2.90 -11.89
CA ILE A 507 22.04 -2.14 -10.63
C ILE A 507 22.81 -2.96 -9.61
N ILE A 508 24.00 -2.51 -9.24
CA ILE A 508 24.78 -3.08 -8.16
C ILE A 508 24.34 -2.36 -6.88
N ALA A 509 23.57 -3.06 -6.06
CA ALA A 509 23.09 -2.57 -4.79
C ALA A 509 24.03 -3.04 -3.68
N ASP A 510 24.88 -2.15 -3.17
CA ASP A 510 25.71 -2.43 -2.00
C ASP A 510 24.79 -2.54 -0.78
N THR A 511 24.78 -3.71 -0.14
CA THR A 511 23.94 -4.03 1.00
C THR A 511 24.73 -4.58 2.17
N VAL A 512 24.09 -4.67 3.33
CA VAL A 512 24.69 -5.25 4.53
C VAL A 512 23.96 -6.55 4.85
N ARG A 513 24.71 -7.65 4.85
CA ARG A 513 24.18 -8.95 5.30
C ARG A 513 23.64 -8.83 6.72
N GLY A 514 22.40 -9.27 6.95
CA GLY A 514 21.80 -9.24 8.29
C GLY A 514 21.29 -7.87 8.72
N LYS A 515 21.09 -6.95 7.78
CA LYS A 515 20.69 -5.54 8.03
C LYS A 515 19.50 -5.41 8.99
N GLY A 516 19.70 -4.59 10.02
CA GLY A 516 18.70 -4.29 11.06
C GLY A 516 18.90 -5.10 12.35
N LEU A 517 19.80 -6.08 12.38
CA LEU A 517 20.12 -6.88 13.55
C LEU A 517 21.62 -6.85 13.87
N PRO A 518 22.09 -5.97 14.74
CA PRO A 518 23.50 -5.86 15.13
C PRO A 518 24.18 -7.18 15.50
N SER A 519 23.45 -8.13 16.10
CA SER A 519 23.94 -9.48 16.42
C SER A 519 24.21 -10.36 15.19
N ILE A 520 23.69 -9.99 14.02
CA ILE A 520 23.79 -10.74 12.74
C ILE A 520 24.51 -9.92 11.66
N GLU A 521 24.49 -8.59 11.72
CA GLU A 521 25.06 -7.71 10.67
C GLU A 521 26.51 -8.06 10.34
N ALA A 522 26.80 -8.12 9.03
CA ALA A 522 28.12 -8.37 8.46
C ALA A 522 28.85 -9.62 8.96
N ARG A 523 28.11 -10.61 9.47
CA ARG A 523 28.69 -11.85 9.99
C ARG A 523 28.59 -12.98 8.96
N ALA A 524 29.73 -13.60 8.68
CA ALA A 524 29.83 -14.74 7.77
C ALA A 524 29.15 -16.00 8.36
N ASP A 525 29.27 -16.20 9.67
CA ASP A 525 28.76 -17.35 10.40
C ASP A 525 27.24 -17.31 10.64
N ARG A 526 26.52 -16.32 10.13
CA ARG A 526 25.07 -16.20 10.24
C ARG A 526 24.37 -16.34 8.87
N TRP A 527 24.75 -17.37 8.14
CA TRP A 527 24.19 -17.66 6.81
C TRP A 527 22.79 -18.31 6.91
N PHE A 528 22.71 -19.50 7.51
CA PHE A 528 21.46 -20.22 7.79
C PHE A 528 21.31 -20.40 9.30
N CYS A 529 20.21 -19.95 9.85
CA CYS A 529 19.93 -20.03 11.29
C CYS A 529 18.54 -20.59 11.55
N ALA A 530 18.45 -21.47 12.54
CA ALA A 530 17.20 -21.89 13.15
C ALA A 530 17.23 -21.46 14.61
N PHE A 531 16.37 -20.53 14.98
CA PHE A 531 16.37 -19.93 16.31
C PHE A 531 15.31 -20.52 17.21
N THR A 532 15.58 -20.53 18.53
CA THR A 532 14.56 -20.86 19.53
C THR A 532 13.53 -19.72 19.65
N ALA A 533 12.39 -20.00 20.28
CA ALA A 533 11.35 -18.99 20.49
C ALA A 533 11.85 -17.81 21.37
N GLU A 534 12.75 -18.10 22.30
CA GLU A 534 13.41 -17.11 23.15
C GLU A 534 14.32 -16.20 22.35
N GLU A 535 15.16 -16.78 21.47
CA GLU A 535 16.05 -16.02 20.59
C GLU A 535 15.26 -15.17 19.59
N VAL A 536 14.16 -15.69 19.02
CA VAL A 536 13.26 -14.91 18.15
C VAL A 536 12.68 -13.73 18.90
N THR A 537 12.28 -13.89 20.17
CA THR A 537 11.78 -12.80 20.99
C THR A 537 12.85 -11.73 21.23
N GLN A 538 14.10 -12.14 21.52
CA GLN A 538 15.22 -11.22 21.69
C GLN A 538 15.57 -10.49 20.39
N LEU A 539 15.58 -11.18 19.24
CA LEU A 539 15.84 -10.58 17.92
C LEU A 539 14.77 -9.57 17.53
N LEU A 540 13.50 -9.82 17.85
CA LEU A 540 12.43 -8.83 17.66
C LEU A 540 12.62 -7.60 18.55
N GLN A 541 13.08 -7.76 19.80
CA GLN A 541 13.40 -6.64 20.68
C GLN A 541 14.61 -5.85 20.17
N GLU A 542 15.65 -6.54 19.68
CA GLU A 542 16.83 -5.92 19.08
C GLU A 542 16.46 -5.10 17.83
N LEU A 543 15.61 -5.64 16.97
CA LEU A 543 15.13 -4.96 15.76
C LEU A 543 14.45 -3.61 16.08
N HIS A 544 13.79 -3.51 17.23
CA HIS A 544 13.13 -2.28 17.69
C HIS A 544 14.03 -1.39 18.57
N GLY A 545 15.34 -1.59 18.55
CA GLY A 545 16.31 -0.73 19.21
C GLY A 545 16.51 -1.01 20.71
N ASN A 546 16.08 -2.19 21.18
CA ASN A 546 16.32 -2.65 22.53
C ASN A 546 17.70 -3.33 22.67
N GLN A 547 17.92 -4.08 23.73
CA GLN A 547 19.17 -4.78 24.00
C GLN A 547 19.48 -5.81 22.88
N ASN A 548 20.77 -5.92 22.50
CA ASN A 548 21.22 -6.93 21.52
C ASN A 548 20.88 -8.34 21.99
N ALA A 549 20.44 -9.16 21.04
CA ALA A 549 20.10 -10.56 21.30
C ALA A 549 21.35 -11.41 21.62
N LEU A 550 21.21 -12.29 22.58
CA LEU A 550 22.15 -13.36 22.83
C LEU A 550 21.74 -14.58 22.01
N ILE A 551 22.56 -14.94 21.00
CA ILE A 551 22.30 -16.05 20.09
C ILE A 551 23.25 -17.18 20.42
N GLU A 552 22.69 -18.29 20.91
CA GLU A 552 23.41 -19.51 21.26
C GLU A 552 23.21 -20.61 20.21
N SER A 553 22.15 -20.51 19.39
CA SER A 553 21.87 -21.49 18.34
C SER A 553 23.02 -21.60 17.35
N GLU A 554 23.34 -22.84 17.01
CA GLU A 554 24.36 -23.12 16.01
C GLU A 554 23.90 -22.72 14.60
N THR A 555 24.84 -22.26 13.81
CA THR A 555 24.64 -21.95 12.39
C THR A 555 25.06 -23.12 11.55
N LEU A 556 24.35 -23.42 10.46
CA LEU A 556 24.83 -24.36 9.46
C LEU A 556 26.09 -23.78 8.82
N VAL A 557 27.22 -24.41 9.09
CA VAL A 557 28.52 -24.02 8.51
C VAL A 557 28.88 -25.01 7.41
N VAL A 558 29.03 -24.52 6.19
CA VAL A 558 29.58 -25.30 5.09
C VAL A 558 31.11 -25.32 5.29
N ARG A 559 31.67 -26.49 5.54
CA ARG A 559 33.12 -26.70 5.70
C ARG A 559 33.75 -27.11 4.38
#